data_538e0fbb057c62c020107a8a02de07ca
#
_entry.id   538e0fbb057c62c020107a8a02de07ca
#
_cell.length_a   1.000
_cell.length_b   1.000
_cell.length_c   1.000
_cell.angle_alpha   90.00
_cell.angle_beta   90.00
_cell.angle_gamma   90.00
#
_symmetry.space_group_name_H-M   'P 1'
#
loop_
_entity.id
_entity.type
_entity.pdbx_description
1 polymer ?
#
loop_
_entity_poly.entity_id
_entity_poly.type
_entity_poly.pdbx_seq_one_letter_code
_entity_poly.pdbx_strand_id
1 'polypeptide(L)'
;VKIAIVEDDINMRKSLEIAMSDFQEFEIKTYKNAKDALKALDETFDLIITDINMPGMDGIEFVKTLNGKYEVIIMTGNATLQRAIDSIHLGVKDFLLKPFDIDTLVLAIKRENEVQKAKKKISSKSTEKNSANGFFGTSKALESVLHIANKAAKTDASILLLGQSGVGKEVFATYIHENSPRVKKPFIAINMAAIPDNLIESELFGFEKGAFTDASEAKAGQFELANGGTLFLDEIGEMPYGVQAKLLRALQEKEVRRLGSSKSTKIDIRVISATNANLQDKIKNGEFREDLYYRLNTIPLNIPPLCERKDEILQIADKILEQNCKKYDFTQKSF
;
A
#
# COMPACT_ATOMS: atom_id res chain seq x y z
N VAL A 1 24.10 11.72 -11.85
CA VAL A 1 22.71 11.42 -12.20
C VAL A 1 22.22 12.45 -13.20
N LYS A 2 21.76 11.99 -14.38
CA LYS A 2 21.28 12.89 -15.43
C LYS A 2 19.75 12.99 -15.37
N ILE A 3 19.26 14.22 -15.20
CA ILE A 3 17.86 14.51 -14.88
C ILE A 3 17.26 15.42 -15.93
N ALA A 4 16.08 15.06 -16.45
CA ALA A 4 15.26 15.93 -17.29
C ALA A 4 14.17 16.58 -16.45
N ILE A 5 14.09 17.91 -16.43
CA ILE A 5 13.01 18.66 -15.79
C ILE A 5 12.12 19.26 -16.87
N VAL A 6 10.83 18.93 -16.84
CA VAL A 6 9.83 19.40 -17.81
C VAL A 6 8.83 20.28 -17.07
N GLU A 7 8.88 21.60 -17.35
CA GLU A 7 8.11 22.63 -16.66
C GLU A 7 7.82 23.76 -17.64
N ASP A 8 6.57 24.13 -17.82
CA ASP A 8 6.19 25.18 -18.79
C ASP A 8 6.38 26.59 -18.23
N ASP A 9 6.22 26.78 -16.91
CA ASP A 9 6.49 28.07 -16.27
C ASP A 9 7.98 28.39 -16.32
N ILE A 10 8.29 29.50 -17.01
CA ILE A 10 9.68 29.94 -17.24
C ILE A 10 10.41 30.34 -15.94
N ASN A 11 9.66 30.88 -14.96
CA ASN A 11 10.24 31.33 -13.70
C ASN A 11 10.56 30.14 -12.81
N MET A 12 9.60 29.20 -12.69
CA MET A 12 9.78 27.96 -11.95
C MET A 12 10.93 27.13 -12.55
N ARG A 13 10.95 26.96 -13.87
CA ARG A 13 11.99 26.20 -14.56
C ARG A 13 13.39 26.80 -14.33
N LYS A 14 13.54 28.12 -14.44
CA LYS A 14 14.82 28.79 -14.16
C LYS A 14 15.24 28.74 -12.70
N SER A 15 14.28 28.89 -11.79
CA SER A 15 14.53 28.73 -10.34
C SER A 15 15.04 27.36 -10.00
N LEU A 16 14.43 26.31 -10.56
CA LEU A 16 14.88 24.91 -10.39
C LEU A 16 16.28 24.69 -10.99
N GLU A 17 16.55 25.23 -12.18
CA GLU A 17 17.86 25.13 -12.84
C GLU A 17 18.96 25.76 -11.99
N ILE A 18 18.72 26.98 -11.49
CA ILE A 18 19.69 27.71 -10.64
C ILE A 18 19.87 26.96 -9.31
N ALA A 19 18.80 26.63 -8.60
CA ALA A 19 18.88 25.99 -7.30
C ALA A 19 19.52 24.59 -7.36
N MET A 20 19.32 23.87 -8.44
CA MET A 20 19.94 22.55 -8.65
C MET A 20 21.38 22.62 -9.14
N SER A 21 21.85 23.76 -9.67
CA SER A 21 23.25 23.94 -10.11
C SER A 21 24.26 23.84 -8.96
N ASP A 22 23.83 24.08 -7.73
CA ASP A 22 24.68 23.97 -6.53
C ASP A 22 25.00 22.47 -6.19
N PHE A 23 24.30 21.53 -6.80
CA PHE A 23 24.48 20.09 -6.56
C PHE A 23 25.28 19.45 -7.71
N GLN A 24 26.61 19.41 -7.60
CA GLN A 24 27.53 18.87 -8.62
C GLN A 24 27.27 17.40 -8.99
N GLU A 25 26.52 16.66 -8.20
CA GLU A 25 26.16 15.24 -8.43
C GLU A 25 25.06 15.07 -9.48
N PHE A 26 24.37 16.15 -9.87
CA PHE A 26 23.26 16.13 -10.83
C PHE A 26 23.60 16.90 -12.11
N GLU A 27 23.43 16.23 -13.25
CA GLU A 27 23.45 16.87 -14.58
C GLU A 27 22.00 17.14 -14.99
N ILE A 28 21.60 18.42 -15.04
CA ILE A 28 20.23 18.83 -15.27
C ILE A 28 20.04 19.38 -16.67
N LYS A 29 18.98 18.93 -17.34
CA LYS A 29 18.47 19.52 -18.57
C LYS A 29 17.01 19.89 -18.41
N THR A 30 16.67 21.11 -18.76
CA THR A 30 15.31 21.63 -18.63
C THR A 30 14.60 21.73 -19.97
N TYR A 31 13.30 21.45 -19.99
CA TYR A 31 12.46 21.49 -21.18
C TYR A 31 11.18 22.26 -20.87
N LYS A 32 10.71 23.07 -21.83
CA LYS A 32 9.53 23.92 -21.69
C LYS A 32 8.19 23.19 -21.91
N ASN A 33 8.21 21.98 -22.46
CA ASN A 33 7.04 21.16 -22.72
C ASN A 33 7.42 19.69 -22.94
N ALA A 34 6.43 18.80 -22.83
CA ALA A 34 6.60 17.37 -23.03
C ALA A 34 7.11 16.97 -24.43
N LYS A 35 6.67 17.67 -25.49
CA LYS A 35 7.07 17.34 -26.87
C LYS A 35 8.54 17.60 -27.13
N ASP A 36 9.09 18.68 -26.58
CA ASP A 36 10.51 18.99 -26.71
C ASP A 36 11.34 18.00 -25.88
N ALA A 37 10.86 17.60 -24.71
CA ALA A 37 11.50 16.58 -23.90
C ALA A 37 11.53 15.23 -24.63
N LEU A 38 10.41 14.75 -25.19
CA LEU A 38 10.36 13.48 -25.93
C LEU A 38 11.34 13.38 -27.10
N LYS A 39 11.65 14.49 -27.76
CA LYS A 39 12.62 14.53 -28.86
C LYS A 39 14.08 14.45 -28.41
N ALA A 40 14.34 14.89 -27.16
CA ALA A 40 15.69 15.03 -26.61
C ALA A 40 16.07 13.91 -25.63
N LEU A 41 15.09 13.16 -25.13
CA LEU A 41 15.32 12.07 -24.19
C LEU A 41 15.98 10.87 -24.87
N ASP A 42 17.09 10.43 -24.30
CA ASP A 42 17.85 9.27 -24.71
C ASP A 42 18.14 8.35 -23.51
N GLU A 43 18.80 7.23 -23.72
CA GLU A 43 19.12 6.25 -22.67
C GLU A 43 20.09 6.76 -21.58
N THR A 44 20.63 7.96 -21.75
CA THR A 44 21.55 8.56 -20.76
C THR A 44 20.82 9.25 -19.61
N PHE A 45 19.52 9.50 -19.71
CA PHE A 45 18.73 10.08 -18.64
C PHE A 45 18.33 9.02 -17.61
N ASP A 46 18.63 9.29 -16.35
CA ASP A 46 18.30 8.40 -15.22
C ASP A 46 16.91 8.71 -14.64
N LEU A 47 16.47 9.98 -14.66
CA LEU A 47 15.26 10.45 -14.00
C LEU A 47 14.59 11.57 -14.78
N ILE A 48 13.26 11.57 -14.77
CA ILE A 48 12.45 12.66 -15.32
C ILE A 48 11.63 13.28 -14.20
N ILE A 49 11.60 14.61 -14.15
CA ILE A 49 10.76 15.38 -13.25
C ILE A 49 9.84 16.22 -14.11
N THR A 50 8.52 16.06 -13.98
CA THR A 50 7.56 16.74 -14.86
C THR A 50 6.43 17.40 -14.09
N ASP A 51 6.00 18.59 -14.52
CA ASP A 51 4.73 19.13 -14.07
C ASP A 51 3.57 18.37 -14.71
N ILE A 52 2.42 18.34 -14.02
CA ILE A 52 1.17 17.79 -14.57
C ILE A 52 0.52 18.78 -15.54
N ASN A 53 0.41 20.03 -15.13
CA ASN A 53 -0.41 21.02 -15.82
C ASN A 53 0.41 21.77 -16.89
N MET A 54 0.69 21.11 -18.01
CA MET A 54 1.40 21.70 -19.12
C MET A 54 0.49 21.86 -20.35
N PRO A 55 0.64 22.95 -21.14
CA PRO A 55 -0.17 23.17 -22.33
C PRO A 55 0.17 22.15 -23.44
N GLY A 56 -0.86 21.63 -24.07
CA GLY A 56 -0.76 20.71 -25.21
C GLY A 56 -0.73 19.25 -24.79
N MET A 57 0.37 18.74 -24.25
CA MET A 57 0.49 17.41 -23.69
C MET A 57 0.72 17.56 -22.19
N ASP A 58 -0.24 17.10 -21.39
CA ASP A 58 -0.10 17.15 -19.93
C ASP A 58 0.93 16.14 -19.40
N GLY A 59 1.34 16.30 -18.13
CA GLY A 59 2.36 15.44 -17.53
C GLY A 59 1.94 13.99 -17.43
N ILE A 60 0.66 13.69 -17.30
CA ILE A 60 0.14 12.31 -17.22
C ILE A 60 0.19 11.64 -18.60
N GLU A 61 -0.22 12.34 -19.65
CA GLU A 61 -0.11 11.88 -21.03
C GLU A 61 1.36 11.68 -21.45
N PHE A 62 2.23 12.58 -21.00
CA PHE A 62 3.66 12.47 -21.17
C PHE A 62 4.23 11.20 -20.53
N VAL A 63 3.89 10.91 -19.27
CA VAL A 63 4.32 9.70 -18.57
C VAL A 63 3.80 8.45 -19.25
N LYS A 64 2.55 8.44 -19.72
CA LYS A 64 2.00 7.33 -20.52
C LYS A 64 2.83 7.07 -21.77
N THR A 65 3.22 8.14 -22.48
CA THR A 65 4.02 8.06 -23.71
C THR A 65 5.43 7.51 -23.44
N LEU A 66 6.00 7.75 -22.25
CA LEU A 66 7.29 7.20 -21.84
C LEU A 66 7.24 5.68 -21.60
N ASN A 67 6.06 5.11 -21.41
CA ASN A 67 5.79 3.68 -21.30
C ASN A 67 6.73 2.93 -20.32
N GLY A 68 7.00 3.55 -19.17
CA GLY A 68 7.84 2.95 -18.11
C GLY A 68 9.35 2.90 -18.43
N LYS A 69 9.81 3.55 -19.53
CA LYS A 69 11.21 3.55 -19.94
C LYS A 69 12.11 4.32 -18.98
N TYR A 70 11.56 5.29 -18.27
CA TYR A 70 12.28 6.16 -17.34
C TYR A 70 11.61 6.17 -15.97
N GLU A 71 12.38 6.41 -14.92
CA GLU A 71 11.84 6.72 -13.61
C GLU A 71 11.30 8.17 -13.62
N VAL A 72 10.12 8.40 -13.04
CA VAL A 72 9.45 9.70 -13.14
C VAL A 72 9.02 10.18 -11.75
N ILE A 73 9.31 11.46 -11.45
CA ILE A 73 8.75 12.23 -10.33
C ILE A 73 7.80 13.27 -10.91
N ILE A 74 6.61 13.40 -10.35
CA ILE A 74 5.63 14.39 -10.78
C ILE A 74 5.61 15.58 -9.81
N MET A 75 5.62 16.80 -10.35
CA MET A 75 5.33 18.04 -9.62
C MET A 75 3.89 18.46 -9.88
N THR A 76 3.14 18.88 -8.86
CA THR A 76 1.75 19.32 -9.03
C THR A 76 1.34 20.38 -8.02
N GLY A 77 0.61 21.40 -8.47
CA GLY A 77 0.03 22.45 -7.61
C GLY A 77 -1.34 22.05 -7.04
N ASN A 78 -1.97 21.01 -7.56
CA ASN A 78 -3.30 20.57 -7.11
C ASN A 78 -3.38 19.03 -7.19
N ALA A 79 -3.04 18.38 -6.10
CA ALA A 79 -3.18 16.94 -5.97
C ALA A 79 -4.64 16.59 -5.66
N THR A 80 -5.47 16.42 -6.68
CA THR A 80 -6.65 15.60 -6.49
C THR A 80 -6.18 14.15 -6.32
N LEU A 81 -6.62 13.50 -5.24
CA LEU A 81 -6.28 12.11 -4.89
C LEU A 81 -6.42 11.17 -6.10
N GLN A 82 -7.40 11.42 -6.99
CA GLN A 82 -7.63 10.62 -8.19
C GLN A 82 -6.47 10.71 -9.21
N ARG A 83 -5.93 11.90 -9.44
CA ARG A 83 -4.79 12.08 -10.37
C ARG A 83 -3.48 11.50 -9.83
N ALA A 84 -3.30 11.53 -8.51
CA ALA A 84 -2.18 10.85 -7.85
C ALA A 84 -2.28 9.32 -8.01
N ILE A 85 -3.47 8.75 -7.81
CA ILE A 85 -3.74 7.31 -7.98
C ILE A 85 -3.52 6.89 -9.44
N ASP A 86 -4.05 7.63 -10.42
CA ASP A 86 -3.90 7.32 -11.83
C ASP A 86 -2.43 7.32 -12.27
N SER A 87 -1.62 8.20 -11.67
CA SER A 87 -0.19 8.30 -11.98
C SER A 87 0.65 7.19 -11.34
N ILE A 88 0.27 6.69 -10.17
CA ILE A 88 0.91 5.52 -9.53
C ILE A 88 0.76 4.28 -10.42
N HIS A 89 -0.39 4.09 -11.06
CA HIS A 89 -0.61 3.01 -12.05
C HIS A 89 0.28 3.14 -13.29
N LEU A 90 0.81 4.33 -13.58
CA LEU A 90 1.70 4.59 -14.71
C LEU A 90 3.20 4.43 -14.38
N GLY A 91 3.53 3.98 -13.16
CA GLY A 91 4.92 3.75 -12.74
C GLY A 91 5.65 5.00 -12.25
N VAL A 92 4.93 6.08 -11.93
CA VAL A 92 5.50 7.27 -11.29
C VAL A 92 6.05 6.91 -9.90
N LYS A 93 7.25 7.38 -9.58
CA LYS A 93 7.97 7.00 -8.36
C LYS A 93 7.67 7.86 -7.15
N ASP A 94 7.48 9.15 -7.37
CA ASP A 94 7.20 10.09 -6.30
C ASP A 94 6.40 11.30 -6.79
N PHE A 95 5.77 12.02 -5.85
CA PHE A 95 5.00 13.23 -6.10
C PHE A 95 5.50 14.37 -5.23
N LEU A 96 5.68 15.52 -5.83
CA LEU A 96 6.03 16.77 -5.15
C LEU A 96 4.87 17.75 -5.27
N LEU A 97 4.30 18.14 -4.13
CA LEU A 97 3.23 19.13 -4.09
C LEU A 97 3.82 20.53 -4.08
N LYS A 98 3.47 21.34 -5.08
CA LYS A 98 3.84 22.76 -5.15
C LYS A 98 3.00 23.58 -4.14
N PRO A 99 3.59 24.54 -3.38
CA PRO A 99 5.01 24.88 -3.36
C PRO A 99 5.85 23.89 -2.54
N PHE A 100 7.05 23.55 -2.99
CA PHE A 100 8.03 22.74 -2.27
C PHE A 100 9.38 23.48 -2.21
N ASP A 101 10.19 23.14 -1.21
CA ASP A 101 11.56 23.59 -1.11
C ASP A 101 12.52 22.71 -1.91
N ILE A 102 13.70 23.24 -2.20
CA ILE A 102 14.72 22.53 -3.00
C ILE A 102 15.23 21.29 -2.27
N ASP A 103 15.28 21.30 -0.94
CA ASP A 103 15.74 20.17 -0.14
C ASP A 103 14.78 18.97 -0.27
N THR A 104 13.47 19.21 -0.32
CA THR A 104 12.45 18.19 -0.58
C THR A 104 12.65 17.55 -1.96
N LEU A 105 12.91 18.34 -3.00
CA LEU A 105 13.20 17.85 -4.35
C LEU A 105 14.48 17.02 -4.37
N VAL A 106 15.55 17.49 -3.77
CA VAL A 106 16.85 16.80 -3.68
C VAL A 106 16.71 15.47 -2.92
N LEU A 107 15.95 15.45 -1.83
CA LEU A 107 15.66 14.22 -1.09
C LEU A 107 14.89 13.20 -1.92
N ALA A 108 13.90 13.63 -2.70
CA ALA A 108 13.16 12.75 -3.61
C ALA A 108 14.10 12.14 -4.68
N ILE A 109 14.95 12.95 -5.29
CA ILE A 109 15.95 12.51 -6.28
C ILE A 109 16.95 11.52 -5.65
N LYS A 110 17.47 11.81 -4.47
CA LYS A 110 18.43 10.93 -3.76
C LYS A 110 17.82 9.59 -3.41
N ARG A 111 16.58 9.55 -2.94
CA ARG A 111 15.84 8.30 -2.67
C ARG A 111 15.75 7.41 -3.90
N GLU A 112 15.37 7.98 -5.05
CA GLU A 112 15.26 7.21 -6.29
C GLU A 112 16.63 6.72 -6.79
N ASN A 113 17.68 7.55 -6.66
CA ASN A 113 19.04 7.16 -7.04
C ASN A 113 19.61 6.01 -6.17
N GLU A 114 19.33 6.02 -4.85
CA GLU A 114 19.72 4.91 -3.96
C GLU A 114 19.00 3.61 -4.31
N VAL A 115 17.71 3.69 -4.62
CA VAL A 115 16.93 2.55 -5.10
C VAL A 115 17.49 1.99 -6.42
N GLN A 116 17.89 2.86 -7.36
CA GLN A 116 18.53 2.43 -8.61
C GLN A 116 19.91 1.81 -8.39
N LYS A 117 20.74 2.40 -7.54
CA LYS A 117 22.06 1.81 -7.18
C LYS A 117 21.91 0.46 -6.50
N ALA A 118 20.89 0.29 -5.66
CA ALA A 118 20.55 -1.00 -5.06
C ALA A 118 20.08 -2.00 -6.12
N LYS A 119 19.23 -1.59 -7.07
CA LYS A 119 18.79 -2.42 -8.22
C LYS A 119 19.96 -2.82 -9.11
N LYS A 120 20.87 -1.91 -9.48
CA LYS A 120 22.07 -2.20 -10.28
C LYS A 120 23.07 -3.11 -9.55
N LYS A 121 23.20 -3.03 -8.22
CA LYS A 121 24.00 -3.96 -7.40
C LYS A 121 23.36 -5.35 -7.26
N ILE A 122 22.03 -5.43 -7.35
CA ILE A 122 21.28 -6.69 -7.29
C ILE A 122 21.31 -7.39 -8.64
N SER A 123 21.34 -6.67 -9.77
CA SER A 123 21.44 -7.26 -11.11
C SER A 123 22.82 -7.84 -11.44
N SER A 124 23.87 -7.52 -10.67
CA SER A 124 25.22 -8.10 -10.83
C SER A 124 25.55 -9.20 -9.80
N LYS A 125 24.66 -9.50 -8.86
CA LYS A 125 24.78 -10.61 -7.92
C LYS A 125 23.42 -11.18 -7.60
N SER A 126 23.22 -12.41 -8.04
CA SER A 126 22.14 -13.31 -7.61
C SER A 126 20.91 -13.41 -8.49
N THR A 127 20.93 -14.28 -9.43
CA THR A 127 20.08 -15.46 -9.43
C THR A 127 20.18 -16.17 -8.08
N GLU A 128 19.59 -15.65 -7.03
CA GLU A 128 19.22 -16.46 -5.85
C GLU A 128 18.37 -15.63 -4.87
N LYS A 129 17.11 -16.06 -4.73
CA LYS A 129 16.29 -16.02 -3.52
C LYS A 129 16.09 -14.67 -2.82
N ASN A 130 15.09 -13.92 -3.24
CA ASN A 130 14.14 -13.36 -2.30
C ASN A 130 12.79 -14.10 -2.45
N SER A 131 12.78 -15.35 -2.08
CA SER A 131 11.57 -16.04 -1.67
C SER A 131 11.17 -15.47 -0.30
N ALA A 132 10.45 -14.33 -0.32
CA ALA A 132 9.51 -14.07 0.74
C ALA A 132 8.66 -15.35 0.90
N ASN A 133 8.46 -15.83 2.11
CA ASN A 133 7.67 -17.01 2.46
C ASN A 133 6.18 -16.84 2.12
N GLY A 134 5.84 -16.37 0.92
CA GLY A 134 4.49 -16.08 0.47
C GLY A 134 4.21 -16.68 -0.90
N PHE A 135 2.96 -17.01 -1.16
CA PHE A 135 2.41 -17.48 -2.43
C PHE A 135 2.40 -16.40 -3.52
N PHE A 136 3.46 -15.65 -3.68
CA PHE A 136 3.49 -14.62 -4.70
C PHE A 136 4.10 -15.19 -5.97
N GLY A 137 3.30 -15.18 -7.02
CA GLY A 137 3.76 -15.45 -8.36
C GLY A 137 4.62 -14.28 -8.90
N THR A 138 5.14 -14.47 -10.09
CA THR A 138 6.02 -13.52 -10.78
C THR A 138 5.30 -12.72 -11.87
N SER A 139 3.95 -12.66 -11.83
CA SER A 139 3.18 -11.98 -12.86
C SER A 139 3.39 -10.46 -12.80
N LYS A 140 3.43 -9.83 -13.99
CA LYS A 140 3.49 -8.36 -14.10
C LYS A 140 2.31 -7.66 -13.41
N ALA A 141 1.13 -8.30 -13.41
CA ALA A 141 -0.05 -7.76 -12.74
C ALA A 141 0.14 -7.65 -11.22
N LEU A 142 0.85 -8.60 -10.61
CA LEU A 142 1.11 -8.62 -9.19
C LEU A 142 2.32 -7.77 -8.79
N GLU A 143 3.27 -7.57 -9.68
CA GLU A 143 4.52 -6.83 -9.42
C GLU A 143 4.25 -5.40 -8.93
N SER A 144 3.30 -4.69 -9.54
CA SER A 144 2.91 -3.34 -9.15
C SER A 144 2.28 -3.31 -7.74
N VAL A 145 1.42 -4.28 -7.43
CA VAL A 145 0.77 -4.40 -6.11
C VAL A 145 1.80 -4.73 -5.04
N LEU A 146 2.73 -5.65 -5.33
CA LEU A 146 3.83 -6.00 -4.42
C LEU A 146 4.76 -4.82 -4.17
N HIS A 147 5.04 -4.02 -5.19
CA HIS A 147 5.85 -2.82 -5.03
C HIS A 147 5.22 -1.82 -4.05
N ILE A 148 3.91 -1.56 -4.19
CA ILE A 148 3.17 -0.69 -3.27
C ILE A 148 3.12 -1.34 -1.87
N ALA A 149 2.83 -2.64 -1.79
CA ALA A 149 2.79 -3.37 -0.54
C ALA A 149 4.11 -3.28 0.23
N ASN A 150 5.26 -3.41 -0.46
CA ASN A 150 6.59 -3.28 0.13
C ASN A 150 6.87 -1.86 0.66
N LYS A 151 6.46 -0.83 -0.06
CA LYS A 151 6.58 0.56 0.42
C LYS A 151 5.66 0.78 1.63
N ALA A 152 4.41 0.36 1.53
CA ALA A 152 3.42 0.47 2.60
C ALA A 152 3.84 -0.31 3.85
N ALA A 153 4.47 -1.48 3.70
CA ALA A 153 4.94 -2.30 4.81
C ALA A 153 5.85 -1.54 5.77
N LYS A 154 6.66 -0.62 5.26
CA LYS A 154 7.62 0.19 6.04
C LYS A 154 6.98 1.34 6.81
N THR A 155 5.68 1.56 6.68
CA THR A 155 4.92 2.64 7.33
C THR A 155 3.91 2.07 8.32
N ASP A 156 3.39 2.91 9.22
CA ASP A 156 2.27 2.56 10.12
C ASP A 156 0.90 2.93 9.54
N ALA A 157 0.84 3.32 8.25
CA ALA A 157 -0.42 3.66 7.59
C ALA A 157 -1.38 2.46 7.53
N SER A 158 -2.68 2.74 7.63
CA SER A 158 -3.72 1.73 7.42
C SER A 158 -3.74 1.30 5.96
N ILE A 159 -3.93 0.00 5.72
CA ILE A 159 -3.98 -0.58 4.38
C ILE A 159 -5.33 -1.24 4.18
N LEU A 160 -5.96 -0.98 3.04
CA LEU A 160 -7.18 -1.64 2.62
C LEU A 160 -6.90 -2.55 1.41
N LEU A 161 -7.00 -3.86 1.63
CA LEU A 161 -6.84 -4.88 0.59
C LEU A 161 -8.20 -5.12 -0.09
N LEU A 162 -8.27 -4.84 -1.37
CA LEU A 162 -9.45 -5.02 -2.19
C LEU A 162 -9.24 -6.15 -3.19
N GLY A 163 -10.23 -7.01 -3.34
CA GLY A 163 -10.16 -8.11 -4.31
C GLY A 163 -11.19 -9.19 -4.05
N GLN A 164 -11.46 -9.99 -5.08
CA GLN A 164 -12.41 -11.09 -5.01
C GLN A 164 -12.08 -12.09 -3.89
N SER A 165 -13.05 -12.93 -3.51
CA SER A 165 -12.78 -14.03 -2.58
C SER A 165 -11.73 -14.98 -3.15
N GLY A 166 -10.82 -15.48 -2.31
CA GLY A 166 -9.79 -16.44 -2.69
C GLY A 166 -8.57 -15.85 -3.42
N VAL A 167 -8.49 -14.52 -3.69
CA VAL A 167 -7.33 -13.93 -4.38
C VAL A 167 -6.05 -13.89 -3.53
N GLY A 168 -6.13 -14.22 -2.23
CA GLY A 168 -4.97 -14.23 -1.33
C GLY A 168 -4.82 -12.97 -0.47
N LYS A 169 -5.91 -12.27 -0.13
CA LYS A 169 -5.88 -11.07 0.74
C LYS A 169 -5.14 -11.32 2.06
N GLU A 170 -5.38 -12.47 2.72
CA GLU A 170 -4.70 -12.85 3.96
C GLU A 170 -3.19 -13.06 3.76
N VAL A 171 -2.79 -13.65 2.64
CA VAL A 171 -1.37 -13.84 2.28
C VAL A 171 -0.69 -12.48 2.12
N PHE A 172 -1.36 -11.51 1.49
CA PHE A 172 -0.86 -10.13 1.39
C PHE A 172 -0.75 -9.44 2.75
N ALA A 173 -1.74 -9.62 3.64
CA ALA A 173 -1.70 -9.05 4.98
C ALA A 173 -0.51 -9.60 5.78
N THR A 174 -0.30 -10.92 5.75
CA THR A 174 0.85 -11.58 6.36
C THR A 174 2.17 -11.07 5.78
N TYR A 175 2.28 -10.99 4.45
CA TYR A 175 3.46 -10.46 3.77
C TYR A 175 3.79 -9.03 4.19
N ILE A 176 2.78 -8.15 4.27
CA ILE A 176 2.95 -6.76 4.71
C ILE A 176 3.46 -6.72 6.15
N HIS A 177 2.93 -7.55 7.03
CA HIS A 177 3.39 -7.64 8.41
C HIS A 177 4.83 -8.14 8.51
N GLU A 178 5.18 -9.21 7.81
CA GLU A 178 6.53 -9.81 7.79
C GLU A 178 7.61 -8.85 7.26
N ASN A 179 7.24 -7.93 6.35
CA ASN A 179 8.14 -6.92 5.80
C ASN A 179 8.05 -5.57 6.52
N SER A 180 7.41 -5.52 7.69
CA SER A 180 7.22 -4.30 8.48
C SER A 180 8.21 -4.21 9.66
N PRO A 181 8.38 -3.01 10.27
CA PRO A 181 9.09 -2.87 11.53
C PRO A 181 8.48 -3.69 12.69
N ARG A 182 7.22 -4.15 12.53
CA ARG A 182 6.48 -4.92 13.53
C ARG A 182 6.56 -6.44 13.33
N VAL A 183 7.45 -6.96 12.47
CA VAL A 183 7.58 -8.40 12.15
C VAL A 183 7.74 -9.32 13.37
N LYS A 184 8.35 -8.84 14.45
CA LYS A 184 8.53 -9.62 15.71
C LYS A 184 7.41 -9.39 16.72
N LYS A 185 6.37 -8.65 16.35
CA LYS A 185 5.24 -8.30 17.20
C LYS A 185 4.02 -9.15 16.83
N PRO A 186 2.97 -9.18 17.66
CA PRO A 186 1.78 -9.96 17.35
C PRO A 186 1.17 -9.59 15.99
N PHE A 187 0.75 -10.61 15.23
CA PHE A 187 -0.13 -10.50 14.07
C PHE A 187 -1.43 -11.21 14.43
N ILE A 188 -2.48 -10.43 14.64
CA ILE A 188 -3.80 -10.92 15.01
C ILE A 188 -4.74 -10.76 13.83
N ALA A 189 -5.23 -11.87 13.32
CA ALA A 189 -6.18 -11.91 12.22
C ALA A 189 -7.58 -12.27 12.74
N ILE A 190 -8.58 -11.54 12.27
CA ILE A 190 -9.98 -11.78 12.58
C ILE A 190 -10.81 -11.64 11.31
N ASN A 191 -11.64 -12.65 11.02
CA ASN A 191 -12.55 -12.63 9.88
C ASN A 191 -13.97 -12.29 10.39
N MET A 192 -14.50 -11.14 9.94
CA MET A 192 -15.83 -10.66 10.37
C MET A 192 -16.95 -11.58 9.94
N ALA A 193 -16.86 -12.17 8.74
CA ALA A 193 -17.87 -13.07 8.22
C ALA A 193 -17.95 -14.43 8.98
N ALA A 194 -16.92 -14.78 9.74
CA ALA A 194 -16.87 -16.03 10.51
C ALA A 194 -17.45 -15.89 11.93
N ILE A 195 -17.80 -14.68 12.36
CA ILE A 195 -18.27 -14.39 13.73
C ILE A 195 -19.72 -13.94 13.66
N PRO A 196 -20.62 -14.51 14.48
CA PRO A 196 -21.99 -14.00 14.61
C PRO A 196 -22.01 -12.51 14.99
N ASP A 197 -22.89 -11.73 14.37
CA ASP A 197 -22.97 -10.26 14.52
C ASP A 197 -23.00 -9.79 15.97
N ASN A 198 -23.75 -10.48 16.83
CA ASN A 198 -23.88 -10.17 18.25
C ASN A 198 -22.60 -10.43 19.06
N LEU A 199 -21.64 -11.18 18.52
CA LEU A 199 -20.36 -11.49 19.20
C LEU A 199 -19.19 -10.66 18.68
N ILE A 200 -19.29 -10.05 17.49
CA ILE A 200 -18.18 -9.28 16.88
C ILE A 200 -17.66 -8.21 17.84
N GLU A 201 -18.55 -7.48 18.50
CA GLU A 201 -18.16 -6.43 19.43
C GLU A 201 -17.37 -6.98 20.63
N SER A 202 -17.84 -8.07 21.24
CA SER A 202 -17.17 -8.69 22.39
C SER A 202 -15.83 -9.32 22.02
N GLU A 203 -15.71 -9.89 20.82
CA GLU A 203 -14.45 -10.43 20.32
C GLU A 203 -13.43 -9.31 20.04
N LEU A 204 -13.84 -8.22 19.39
CA LEU A 204 -12.93 -7.11 19.07
C LEU A 204 -12.44 -6.38 20.32
N PHE A 205 -13.36 -5.96 21.20
CA PHE A 205 -13.06 -5.05 22.30
C PHE A 205 -12.88 -5.74 23.64
N GLY A 206 -13.30 -7.02 23.75
CA GLY A 206 -13.28 -7.73 25.01
C GLY A 206 -14.43 -7.33 25.96
N PHE A 207 -14.52 -7.98 27.09
CA PHE A 207 -15.57 -7.74 28.08
C PHE A 207 -15.06 -7.98 29.50
N GLU A 208 -15.68 -7.30 30.45
CA GLU A 208 -15.49 -7.54 31.87
C GLU A 208 -16.51 -8.57 32.39
N LYS A 209 -16.20 -9.20 33.52
CA LYS A 209 -17.11 -10.09 34.19
C LYS A 209 -18.46 -9.41 34.48
N GLY A 210 -19.55 -10.04 34.06
CA GLY A 210 -20.91 -9.52 34.26
C GLY A 210 -21.35 -8.49 33.21
N ALA A 211 -20.60 -8.30 32.13
CA ALA A 211 -20.98 -7.38 31.05
C ALA A 211 -22.26 -7.81 30.31
N PHE A 212 -22.57 -9.12 30.30
CA PHE A 212 -23.79 -9.73 29.81
C PHE A 212 -24.05 -11.05 30.53
N THR A 213 -25.20 -11.67 30.32
CA THR A 213 -25.68 -12.85 31.10
C THR A 213 -24.68 -13.99 31.20
N ASP A 214 -23.92 -14.27 30.16
CA ASP A 214 -22.95 -15.37 30.08
C ASP A 214 -21.50 -14.95 30.34
N ALA A 215 -21.25 -13.69 30.70
CA ALA A 215 -19.91 -13.18 30.98
C ALA A 215 -19.43 -13.59 32.40
N SER A 216 -19.13 -14.87 32.58
CA SER A 216 -18.66 -15.43 33.86
C SER A 216 -17.25 -14.96 34.25
N GLU A 217 -16.39 -14.69 33.27
CA GLU A 217 -15.02 -14.21 33.42
C GLU A 217 -14.76 -13.03 32.48
N ALA A 218 -13.72 -12.22 32.77
CA ALA A 218 -13.28 -11.16 31.88
C ALA A 218 -12.45 -11.73 30.74
N LYS A 219 -12.62 -11.21 29.51
CA LYS A 219 -11.87 -11.61 28.31
C LYS A 219 -11.26 -10.39 27.63
N ALA A 220 -9.96 -10.46 27.34
CA ALA A 220 -9.28 -9.43 26.53
C ALA A 220 -9.75 -9.50 25.06
N GLY A 221 -9.94 -8.33 24.45
CA GLY A 221 -10.32 -8.24 23.04
C GLY A 221 -9.14 -8.34 22.08
N GLN A 222 -9.42 -8.57 20.80
CA GLN A 222 -8.41 -8.70 19.76
C GLN A 222 -7.55 -7.42 19.63
N PHE A 223 -8.11 -6.26 19.90
CA PHE A 223 -7.36 -4.99 19.95
C PHE A 223 -6.27 -4.98 21.03
N GLU A 224 -6.57 -5.51 22.21
CA GLU A 224 -5.59 -5.61 23.29
C GLU A 224 -4.51 -6.65 22.95
N LEU A 225 -4.91 -7.79 22.38
CA LEU A 225 -4.00 -8.87 21.95
C LEU A 225 -3.05 -8.41 20.84
N ALA A 226 -3.51 -7.53 19.93
CA ALA A 226 -2.72 -6.99 18.84
C ALA A 226 -1.78 -5.83 19.27
N ASN A 227 -1.81 -5.43 20.55
CA ASN A 227 -1.08 -4.26 21.01
C ASN A 227 0.43 -4.36 20.76
N GLY A 228 1.01 -3.30 20.20
CA GLY A 228 2.38 -3.23 19.71
C GLY A 228 2.59 -3.87 18.33
N GLY A 229 1.60 -4.58 17.78
CA GLY A 229 1.65 -5.38 16.57
C GLY A 229 0.75 -4.90 15.42
N THR A 230 0.18 -5.87 14.71
CA THR A 230 -0.71 -5.64 13.57
C THR A 230 -2.04 -6.37 13.79
N LEU A 231 -3.15 -5.66 13.59
CA LEU A 231 -4.50 -6.21 13.55
C LEU A 231 -4.96 -6.31 12.10
N PHE A 232 -5.28 -7.51 11.65
CA PHE A 232 -5.84 -7.79 10.34
C PHE A 232 -7.34 -8.05 10.46
N LEU A 233 -8.13 -7.18 9.80
CA LEU A 233 -9.59 -7.23 9.78
C LEU A 233 -10.05 -7.74 8.40
N ASP A 234 -10.30 -9.04 8.29
CA ASP A 234 -10.78 -9.63 7.03
C ASP A 234 -12.30 -9.48 6.91
N GLU A 235 -12.77 -9.31 5.68
CA GLU A 235 -14.16 -9.05 5.29
C GLU A 235 -14.79 -7.90 6.11
N ILE A 236 -14.09 -6.79 6.19
CA ILE A 236 -14.50 -5.59 6.95
C ILE A 236 -15.87 -5.05 6.52
N GLY A 237 -16.28 -5.31 5.27
CA GLY A 237 -17.60 -4.95 4.74
C GLY A 237 -18.78 -5.65 5.43
N GLU A 238 -18.53 -6.75 6.15
CA GLU A 238 -19.54 -7.50 6.88
C GLU A 238 -19.69 -7.06 8.34
N MET A 239 -18.93 -6.01 8.75
CA MET A 239 -19.03 -5.49 10.12
C MET A 239 -20.36 -4.80 10.37
N PRO A 240 -21.12 -5.17 11.44
CA PRO A 240 -22.37 -4.49 11.79
C PRO A 240 -22.19 -2.99 11.99
N TYR A 241 -23.12 -2.19 11.48
CA TYR A 241 -23.05 -0.72 11.47
C TYR A 241 -22.79 -0.11 12.85
N GLY A 242 -23.40 -0.67 13.91
CA GLY A 242 -23.18 -0.22 15.30
C GLY A 242 -21.76 -0.40 15.80
N VAL A 243 -21.06 -1.44 15.34
CA VAL A 243 -19.67 -1.74 15.75
C VAL A 243 -18.68 -0.85 15.01
N GLN A 244 -19.01 -0.41 13.80
CA GLN A 244 -18.15 0.47 12.99
C GLN A 244 -17.81 1.79 13.70
N ALA A 245 -18.77 2.38 14.43
CA ALA A 245 -18.54 3.60 15.21
C ALA A 245 -17.50 3.39 16.33
N LYS A 246 -17.54 2.24 16.99
CA LYS A 246 -16.57 1.89 18.05
C LYS A 246 -15.19 1.60 17.46
N LEU A 247 -15.14 0.94 16.31
CA LEU A 247 -13.90 0.73 15.57
C LEU A 247 -13.25 2.07 15.20
N LEU A 248 -14.02 3.00 14.63
CA LEU A 248 -13.52 4.32 14.27
C LEU A 248 -12.90 5.06 15.48
N ARG A 249 -13.59 5.05 16.63
CA ARG A 249 -13.06 5.65 17.85
C ARG A 249 -11.76 5.00 18.32
N ALA A 250 -11.68 3.68 18.32
CA ALA A 250 -10.47 2.95 18.69
C ALA A 250 -9.28 3.32 17.79
N LEU A 251 -9.52 3.52 16.47
CA LEU A 251 -8.49 3.93 15.51
C LEU A 251 -8.06 5.39 15.64
N GLN A 252 -8.96 6.27 16.08
CA GLN A 252 -8.69 7.70 16.23
C GLN A 252 -8.04 8.03 17.58
N GLU A 253 -8.63 7.50 18.66
CA GLU A 253 -8.22 7.80 20.04
C GLU A 253 -7.02 6.93 20.47
N LYS A 254 -6.74 5.84 19.73
CA LYS A 254 -5.76 4.81 20.10
C LYS A 254 -6.01 4.23 21.50
N GLU A 255 -7.26 4.10 21.84
CA GLU A 255 -7.73 3.54 23.09
C GLU A 255 -8.92 2.62 22.85
N VAL A 256 -9.00 1.56 23.63
CA VAL A 256 -10.15 0.63 23.61
C VAL A 256 -10.73 0.50 25.00
N ARG A 257 -12.02 0.18 25.03
CA ARG A 257 -12.76 -0.03 26.28
C ARG A 257 -13.50 -1.37 26.17
N ARG A 258 -13.32 -2.24 27.16
CA ARG A 258 -14.07 -3.50 27.26
C ARG A 258 -15.54 -3.22 27.51
N LEU A 259 -16.38 -4.13 27.02
CA LEU A 259 -17.81 -4.09 27.33
C LEU A 259 -18.00 -4.22 28.87
N GLY A 260 -18.89 -3.40 29.42
CA GLY A 260 -19.13 -3.34 30.86
C GLY A 260 -18.07 -2.58 31.67
N SER A 261 -17.00 -2.05 31.02
CA SER A 261 -15.96 -1.29 31.69
C SER A 261 -16.08 0.22 31.47
N SER A 262 -15.76 1.02 32.47
CA SER A 262 -15.53 2.46 32.32
C SER A 262 -14.06 2.82 32.03
N LYS A 263 -13.14 1.85 32.17
CA LYS A 263 -11.71 2.03 32.01
C LYS A 263 -11.31 1.88 30.54
N SER A 264 -10.53 2.84 30.01
CA SER A 264 -9.91 2.72 28.69
C SER A 264 -8.48 2.18 28.79
N THR A 265 -8.06 1.43 27.79
CA THR A 265 -6.71 0.89 27.63
C THR A 265 -6.08 1.46 26.36
N LYS A 266 -4.91 2.08 26.49
CA LYS A 266 -4.15 2.59 25.34
C LYS A 266 -3.63 1.44 24.49
N ILE A 267 -3.72 1.60 23.17
CA ILE A 267 -3.24 0.64 22.19
C ILE A 267 -2.35 1.32 21.15
N ASP A 268 -1.32 0.60 20.74
CA ASP A 268 -0.49 0.97 19.58
C ASP A 268 -0.55 -0.18 18.57
N ILE A 269 -1.44 -0.07 17.61
CA ILE A 269 -1.64 -1.10 16.60
C ILE A 269 -1.53 -0.51 15.20
N ARG A 270 -1.04 -1.33 14.28
CA ARG A 270 -1.19 -1.11 12.85
C ARG A 270 -2.40 -1.89 12.35
N VAL A 271 -3.23 -1.27 11.50
CA VAL A 271 -4.42 -1.94 10.95
C VAL A 271 -4.23 -2.24 9.47
N ILE A 272 -4.53 -3.48 9.10
CA ILE A 272 -4.72 -3.93 7.72
C ILE A 272 -6.15 -4.44 7.63
N SER A 273 -6.91 -3.97 6.65
CA SER A 273 -8.28 -4.42 6.44
C SER A 273 -8.41 -5.05 5.07
N ALA A 274 -9.33 -6.00 4.90
CA ALA A 274 -9.60 -6.62 3.62
C ALA A 274 -11.11 -6.78 3.37
N THR A 275 -11.52 -6.71 2.11
CA THR A 275 -12.90 -6.99 1.70
C THR A 275 -12.99 -7.35 0.22
N ASN A 276 -14.01 -8.14 -0.12
CA ASN A 276 -14.47 -8.38 -1.49
C ASN A 276 -15.66 -7.49 -1.87
N ALA A 277 -16.28 -6.80 -0.89
CA ALA A 277 -17.46 -5.99 -1.08
C ALA A 277 -17.10 -4.60 -1.67
N ASN A 278 -18.02 -4.04 -2.45
CA ASN A 278 -17.95 -2.65 -2.87
C ASN A 278 -18.37 -1.74 -1.70
N LEU A 279 -17.40 -1.24 -0.94
CA LEU A 279 -17.67 -0.37 0.21
C LEU A 279 -18.37 0.95 -0.18
N GLN A 280 -18.13 1.46 -1.39
CA GLN A 280 -18.80 2.69 -1.87
C GLN A 280 -20.31 2.49 -2.02
N ASP A 281 -20.74 1.33 -2.50
CA ASP A 281 -22.16 1.01 -2.60
C ASP A 281 -22.75 0.76 -1.20
N LYS A 282 -22.03 0.08 -0.31
CA LYS A 282 -22.45 -0.07 1.09
C LYS A 282 -22.58 1.27 1.82
N ILE A 283 -21.73 2.26 1.52
CA ILE A 283 -21.85 3.63 2.05
C ILE A 283 -23.14 4.30 1.54
N LYS A 284 -23.42 4.24 0.23
CA LYS A 284 -24.65 4.82 -0.36
C LYS A 284 -25.92 4.21 0.24
N ASN A 285 -25.88 2.91 0.55
CA ASN A 285 -27.00 2.18 1.15
C ASN A 285 -27.12 2.41 2.67
N GLY A 286 -26.18 3.12 3.31
CA GLY A 286 -26.19 3.32 4.76
C GLY A 286 -25.75 2.10 5.57
N GLU A 287 -25.11 1.11 4.93
CA GLU A 287 -24.61 -0.12 5.57
C GLU A 287 -23.16 0.03 6.07
N PHE A 288 -22.40 0.97 5.53
CA PHE A 288 -21.02 1.25 5.93
C PHE A 288 -20.81 2.76 6.14
N ARG A 289 -20.04 3.11 7.16
CA ARG A 289 -19.76 4.51 7.49
C ARG A 289 -18.68 5.09 6.60
N GLU A 290 -18.93 6.25 6.04
CA GLU A 290 -18.00 6.97 5.18
C GLU A 290 -16.73 7.41 5.95
N ASP A 291 -16.87 7.86 7.20
CA ASP A 291 -15.75 8.29 8.05
C ASP A 291 -14.80 7.13 8.38
N LEU A 292 -15.32 5.93 8.63
CA LEU A 292 -14.53 4.72 8.82
C LEU A 292 -13.82 4.31 7.53
N TYR A 293 -14.52 4.37 6.39
CA TYR A 293 -13.92 4.07 5.09
C TYR A 293 -12.65 4.90 4.85
N TYR A 294 -12.71 6.21 5.00
CA TYR A 294 -11.53 7.06 4.80
C TYR A 294 -10.39 6.77 5.79
N ARG A 295 -10.74 6.35 7.01
CA ARG A 295 -9.74 5.99 8.02
C ARG A 295 -9.00 4.69 7.69
N LEU A 296 -9.69 3.71 7.11
CA LEU A 296 -9.13 2.42 6.71
C LEU A 296 -8.43 2.49 5.36
N ASN A 297 -8.96 3.27 4.42
CA ASN A 297 -8.50 3.38 3.04
C ASN A 297 -7.39 4.42 2.86
N THR A 298 -6.38 4.40 3.74
CA THR A 298 -5.22 5.29 3.60
C THR A 298 -4.33 4.84 2.44
N ILE A 299 -4.11 3.53 2.31
CA ILE A 299 -3.39 2.94 1.18
C ILE A 299 -4.24 1.79 0.62
N PRO A 300 -4.97 2.00 -0.50
CA PRO A 300 -5.68 0.92 -1.17
C PRO A 300 -4.73 0.02 -1.95
N LEU A 301 -4.93 -1.30 -1.83
CA LEU A 301 -4.24 -2.31 -2.62
C LEU A 301 -5.26 -3.21 -3.31
N ASN A 302 -5.39 -3.05 -4.62
CA ASN A 302 -6.26 -3.90 -5.43
C ASN A 302 -5.49 -5.15 -5.86
N ILE A 303 -5.90 -6.31 -5.36
CA ILE A 303 -5.29 -7.59 -5.70
C ILE A 303 -6.01 -8.16 -6.93
N PRO A 304 -5.31 -8.34 -8.06
CA PRO A 304 -5.92 -8.84 -9.28
C PRO A 304 -6.43 -10.28 -9.09
N PRO A 305 -7.56 -10.64 -9.71
CA PRO A 305 -8.07 -12.01 -9.68
C PRO A 305 -7.13 -12.96 -10.43
N LEU A 306 -7.21 -14.26 -10.12
CA LEU A 306 -6.32 -15.27 -10.69
C LEU A 306 -6.44 -15.38 -12.22
N CYS A 307 -7.59 -15.06 -12.79
CA CYS A 307 -7.80 -15.04 -14.24
C CYS A 307 -6.95 -13.98 -14.98
N GLU A 308 -6.50 -12.93 -14.27
CA GLU A 308 -5.61 -11.89 -14.80
C GLU A 308 -4.12 -12.21 -14.59
N ARG A 309 -3.81 -13.30 -13.85
CA ARG A 309 -2.45 -13.75 -13.53
C ARG A 309 -2.29 -15.26 -13.75
N LYS A 310 -2.70 -15.72 -14.93
CA LYS A 310 -2.74 -17.15 -15.28
C LYS A 310 -1.40 -17.86 -15.20
N ASP A 311 -0.32 -17.15 -15.40
CA ASP A 311 1.08 -17.62 -15.34
C ASP A 311 1.46 -18.12 -13.92
N GLU A 312 0.69 -17.72 -12.90
CA GLU A 312 0.92 -18.11 -11.50
C GLU A 312 0.18 -19.40 -11.11
N ILE A 313 -0.79 -19.86 -11.92
CA ILE A 313 -1.67 -20.97 -11.56
C ILE A 313 -0.87 -22.22 -11.21
N LEU A 314 0.08 -22.60 -12.06
CA LEU A 314 0.92 -23.78 -11.85
C LEU A 314 1.81 -23.62 -10.62
N GLN A 315 2.41 -22.45 -10.43
CA GLN A 315 3.28 -22.17 -9.27
C GLN A 315 2.50 -22.23 -7.95
N ILE A 316 1.26 -21.71 -7.95
CA ILE A 316 0.36 -21.77 -6.78
C ILE A 316 -0.05 -23.23 -6.51
N ALA A 317 -0.39 -23.98 -7.57
CA ALA A 317 -0.78 -25.38 -7.47
C ALA A 317 0.37 -26.24 -6.91
N ASP A 318 1.59 -26.08 -7.41
CA ASP A 318 2.79 -26.78 -6.93
C ASP A 318 3.04 -26.50 -5.44
N LYS A 319 2.93 -25.25 -5.00
CA LYS A 319 3.09 -24.89 -3.58
C LYS A 319 2.03 -25.47 -2.69
N ILE A 320 0.76 -25.44 -3.12
CA ILE A 320 -0.35 -26.07 -2.37
C ILE A 320 -0.10 -27.57 -2.26
N LEU A 321 0.33 -28.20 -3.35
CA LEU A 321 0.67 -29.62 -3.36
C LEU A 321 1.82 -29.94 -2.39
N GLU A 322 2.91 -29.16 -2.44
CA GLU A 322 4.06 -29.30 -1.53
C GLU A 322 3.65 -29.18 -0.05
N GLN A 323 2.81 -28.19 0.28
CA GLN A 323 2.32 -27.99 1.64
C GLN A 323 1.46 -29.15 2.12
N ASN A 324 0.56 -29.65 1.26
CA ASN A 324 -0.28 -30.80 1.59
C ASN A 324 0.53 -32.08 1.70
N CYS A 325 1.51 -32.31 0.82
CA CYS A 325 2.41 -33.45 0.95
C CYS A 325 3.18 -33.44 2.28
N LYS A 326 3.72 -32.28 2.68
CA LYS A 326 4.38 -32.12 3.98
C LYS A 326 3.44 -32.33 5.16
N LYS A 327 2.21 -31.81 5.08
CA LYS A 327 1.20 -31.90 6.15
C LYS A 327 0.73 -33.33 6.40
N TYR A 328 0.64 -34.14 5.35
CA TYR A 328 0.10 -35.49 5.40
C TYR A 328 1.18 -36.58 5.20
N ASP A 329 2.45 -36.19 5.21
CA ASP A 329 3.62 -37.09 5.06
C ASP A 329 3.58 -37.93 3.77
N PHE A 330 3.12 -37.31 2.68
CA PHE A 330 3.11 -37.94 1.36
C PHE A 330 4.41 -37.61 0.60
N THR A 331 4.83 -38.56 -0.27
CA THR A 331 5.93 -38.33 -1.20
C THR A 331 5.59 -37.14 -2.10
N GLN A 332 6.51 -36.19 -2.22
CA GLN A 332 6.30 -34.99 -3.04
C GLN A 332 6.05 -35.37 -4.49
N LYS A 333 4.94 -34.88 -5.05
CA LYS A 333 4.56 -34.98 -6.47
C LYS A 333 4.68 -33.60 -7.10
N SER A 334 4.90 -33.55 -8.41
CA SER A 334 4.85 -32.32 -9.22
C SER A 334 3.79 -32.46 -10.31
N PHE A 335 3.28 -31.32 -10.77
CA PHE A 335 2.41 -31.27 -11.95
C PHE A 335 3.19 -31.36 -13.25
#